data_2dc687c4edf4abae5dd84f732901a87f
#
_entry.id   2dc687c4edf4abae5dd84f732901a87f
#
_cell.length_a   1.000
_cell.length_b   1.000
_cell.length_c   1.000
_cell.angle_alpha   90.00
_cell.angle_beta   90.00
_cell.angle_gamma   90.00
#
_symmetry.space_group_name_H-M   'P 1'
#
loop_
_entity.id
_entity.type
_entity.pdbx_description
1 polymer ?
#
loop_
_entity_poly.entity_id
_entity_poly.type
_entity_poly.pdbx_seq_one_letter_code
_entity_poly.pdbx_strand_id
1 'polypeptide(L)'
;MKKKLYIVGVTAALACALVGCGKKDTTADAGVYVKDDVIEFVNVELPTAKADHDSAIAAYNAYFADGSNQDLSTYKDTLQNTAIPTMEKCITTISGIETATDEVKALKDTYLQSVQKEYEAMKMVVSAIDGENADYLTQADSLISEAASLMNDYQTQLQTIANEQGIVVNQ
;
A
#
# COMPACT_ATOMS: atom_id res chain seq x y z
N MET A 1 25.48 23.88 -2.63
CA MET A 1 25.26 23.22 -1.31
C MET A 1 24.41 21.99 -1.59
N LYS A 2 24.96 20.77 -1.45
CA LYS A 2 24.19 19.52 -1.62
C LYS A 2 23.28 19.37 -0.40
N LYS A 3 22.00 19.75 -0.53
CA LYS A 3 21.01 19.39 0.48
C LYS A 3 20.86 17.87 0.42
N LYS A 4 21.18 17.18 1.51
CA LYS A 4 20.95 15.75 1.65
C LYS A 4 19.43 15.55 1.70
N LEU A 5 18.91 14.91 0.68
CA LEU A 5 17.52 14.47 0.62
C LEU A 5 17.41 13.26 1.59
N TYR A 6 16.83 13.47 2.76
CA TYR A 6 16.46 12.38 3.66
C TYR A 6 15.00 12.08 3.43
N ILE A 7 14.72 11.08 2.63
CA ILE A 7 13.38 10.50 2.54
C ILE A 7 13.43 9.18 3.30
N VAL A 8 12.54 9.02 4.26
CA VAL A 8 12.39 7.78 5.02
C VAL A 8 11.92 6.69 4.06
N GLY A 9 12.70 5.63 3.92
CA GLY A 9 12.33 4.49 3.08
C GLY A 9 11.06 3.83 3.61
N VAL A 10 10.07 3.66 2.74
CA VAL A 10 8.85 2.92 3.06
C VAL A 10 9.17 1.44 3.08
N THR A 11 9.07 0.81 4.22
CA THR A 11 9.15 -0.65 4.33
C THR A 11 7.74 -1.24 4.22
N ALA A 12 7.31 -1.53 2.99
CA ALA A 12 6.08 -2.28 2.75
C ALA A 12 6.33 -3.79 2.96
N ALA A 13 6.49 -4.21 4.21
CA ALA A 13 6.51 -5.63 4.54
C ALA A 13 5.11 -6.09 4.93
N LEU A 14 4.28 -6.42 3.96
CA LEU A 14 2.98 -7.02 4.20
C LEU A 14 2.92 -8.40 3.56
N ALA A 15 3.46 -9.40 4.24
CA ALA A 15 3.22 -10.81 3.91
C ALA A 15 2.23 -11.39 4.92
N CYS A 16 0.93 -11.10 4.74
CA CYS A 16 -0.11 -11.74 5.52
C CYS A 16 -0.86 -12.72 4.64
N ALA A 17 -0.63 -14.03 4.84
CA ALA A 17 -1.52 -15.05 4.32
C ALA A 17 -2.49 -15.48 5.43
N LEU A 18 -3.78 -15.48 5.15
CA LEU A 18 -4.81 -15.91 6.08
C LEU A 18 -5.10 -17.40 5.88
N VAL A 19 -4.97 -18.20 6.94
CA VAL A 19 -5.34 -19.62 6.91
C VAL A 19 -6.59 -19.82 7.77
N GLY A 20 -7.73 -20.01 7.11
CA GLY A 20 -8.97 -20.41 7.75
C GLY A 20 -9.04 -21.91 7.95
N CYS A 21 -8.73 -22.43 9.15
CA CYS A 21 -9.13 -23.78 9.56
C CYS A 21 -10.55 -23.71 10.13
N GLY A 22 -11.58 -23.92 9.31
CA GLY A 22 -12.96 -23.91 9.74
C GLY A 22 -13.70 -25.11 9.17
N LYS A 23 -14.27 -25.95 10.06
CA LYS A 23 -15.33 -26.91 9.70
C LYS A 23 -16.44 -26.14 9.00
N LYS A 24 -16.86 -26.65 7.83
CA LYS A 24 -18.13 -26.26 7.21
C LYS A 24 -19.26 -26.61 8.18
N ASP A 25 -19.78 -25.64 8.90
CA ASP A 25 -21.10 -25.74 9.51
C ASP A 25 -22.13 -25.46 8.40
N THR A 26 -22.70 -26.54 7.88
CA THR A 26 -23.81 -26.51 6.96
C THR A 26 -25.12 -26.32 7.74
N THR A 27 -25.46 -25.06 8.03
CA THR A 27 -26.85 -24.69 8.33
C THR A 27 -27.12 -23.29 7.79
N ALA A 28 -27.88 -23.29 6.71
CA ALA A 28 -28.65 -22.24 6.09
C ALA A 28 -28.81 -20.90 6.83
N ASP A 29 -28.07 -19.92 6.38
CA ASP A 29 -28.66 -18.65 5.92
C ASP A 29 -27.63 -18.02 4.97
N ALA A 30 -28.06 -17.53 3.80
CA ALA A 30 -27.15 -17.04 2.77
C ALA A 30 -26.63 -15.64 3.12
N GLY A 31 -26.03 -15.48 4.30
CA GLY A 31 -25.28 -14.30 4.73
C GLY A 31 -23.83 -14.46 4.30
N VAL A 32 -23.28 -13.43 3.65
CA VAL A 32 -21.83 -13.35 3.44
C VAL A 32 -21.18 -13.15 4.80
N TYR A 33 -20.30 -14.06 5.18
CA TYR A 33 -19.61 -13.97 6.47
C TYR A 33 -18.36 -13.13 6.32
N VAL A 34 -18.11 -12.22 7.27
CA VAL A 34 -16.89 -11.40 7.34
C VAL A 34 -15.63 -12.25 7.18
N LYS A 35 -15.64 -13.46 7.74
CA LYS A 35 -14.54 -14.43 7.62
C LYS A 35 -14.20 -14.77 6.17
N ASP A 36 -15.21 -15.12 5.38
CA ASP A 36 -15.00 -15.55 3.99
C ASP A 36 -14.60 -14.34 3.12
N ASP A 37 -15.23 -13.19 3.35
CA ASP A 37 -14.96 -11.95 2.64
C ASP A 37 -13.52 -11.46 2.89
N VAL A 38 -13.03 -11.45 4.15
CA VAL A 38 -11.66 -11.03 4.44
C VAL A 38 -10.61 -12.01 3.89
N ILE A 39 -10.90 -13.31 3.89
CA ILE A 39 -10.02 -14.32 3.30
C ILE A 39 -9.94 -14.15 1.78
N GLU A 40 -11.08 -13.94 1.12
CA GLU A 40 -11.16 -13.64 -0.32
C GLU A 40 -10.36 -12.37 -0.65
N PHE A 41 -10.66 -11.27 0.04
CA PHE A 41 -9.99 -9.99 -0.15
C PHE A 41 -8.46 -10.11 -0.04
N VAL A 42 -7.97 -10.68 1.07
CA VAL A 42 -6.51 -10.70 1.35
C VAL A 42 -5.76 -11.73 0.51
N ASN A 43 -6.36 -12.90 0.24
CA ASN A 43 -5.64 -14.00 -0.40
C ASN A 43 -5.86 -14.10 -1.91
N VAL A 44 -6.95 -13.53 -2.43
CA VAL A 44 -7.34 -13.68 -3.83
C VAL A 44 -7.28 -12.36 -4.58
N GLU A 45 -7.91 -11.32 -4.05
CA GLU A 45 -8.10 -10.08 -4.78
C GLU A 45 -6.93 -9.10 -4.59
N LEU A 46 -6.47 -8.91 -3.36
CA LEU A 46 -5.41 -7.95 -3.04
C LEU A 46 -4.01 -8.31 -3.60
N PRO A 47 -3.59 -9.57 -3.76
CA PRO A 47 -2.22 -9.91 -4.14
C PRO A 47 -1.74 -9.26 -5.43
N THR A 48 -2.61 -9.09 -6.44
CA THR A 48 -2.24 -8.42 -7.70
C THR A 48 -1.94 -6.94 -7.47
N ALA A 49 -2.80 -6.24 -6.74
CA ALA A 49 -2.60 -4.84 -6.39
C ALA A 49 -1.36 -4.66 -5.51
N LYS A 50 -1.15 -5.58 -4.55
CA LYS A 50 0.03 -5.58 -3.69
C LYS A 50 1.33 -5.75 -4.49
N ALA A 51 1.36 -6.60 -5.50
CA ALA A 51 2.54 -6.77 -6.35
C ALA A 51 2.88 -5.48 -7.14
N ASP A 52 1.87 -4.78 -7.65
CA ASP A 52 2.04 -3.48 -8.28
C ASP A 52 2.53 -2.43 -7.26
N HIS A 53 1.96 -2.40 -6.04
CA HIS A 53 2.40 -1.54 -4.96
C HIS A 53 3.87 -1.76 -4.60
N ASP A 54 4.26 -3.01 -4.33
CA ASP A 54 5.64 -3.38 -3.97
C ASP A 54 6.62 -2.98 -5.09
N SER A 55 6.23 -3.15 -6.36
CA SER A 55 7.03 -2.75 -7.51
C SER A 55 7.22 -1.23 -7.61
N ALA A 56 6.15 -0.46 -7.40
CA ALA A 56 6.20 1.00 -7.41
C ALA A 56 7.07 1.53 -6.27
N ILE A 57 6.93 0.98 -5.06
CA ILE A 57 7.76 1.35 -3.90
C ILE A 57 9.22 0.97 -4.12
N ALA A 58 9.51 -0.18 -4.72
CA ALA A 58 10.88 -0.57 -5.07
C ALA A 58 11.52 0.43 -6.04
N ALA A 59 10.78 0.87 -7.06
CA ALA A 59 11.25 1.88 -8.02
C ALA A 59 11.46 3.26 -7.34
N TYR A 60 10.56 3.65 -6.44
CA TYR A 60 10.71 4.87 -5.63
C TYR A 60 11.95 4.82 -4.74
N ASN A 61 12.21 3.70 -4.08
CA ASN A 61 13.32 3.53 -3.16
C ASN A 61 14.68 3.31 -3.86
N ALA A 62 14.70 3.00 -5.16
CA ALA A 62 15.93 2.65 -5.89
C ALA A 62 16.99 3.77 -5.86
N TYR A 63 16.57 5.03 -5.77
CA TYR A 63 17.49 6.16 -5.66
C TYR A 63 18.24 6.20 -4.32
N PHE A 64 17.63 5.69 -3.25
CA PHE A 64 18.19 5.71 -1.89
C PHE A 64 18.96 4.44 -1.55
N ALA A 65 18.98 3.45 -2.45
CA ALA A 65 19.75 2.24 -2.26
C ALA A 65 21.25 2.55 -2.16
N ASP A 66 21.94 1.89 -1.23
CA ASP A 66 23.37 2.06 -1.04
C ASP A 66 24.15 1.82 -2.33
N GLY A 67 24.99 2.80 -2.71
CA GLY A 67 25.79 2.75 -3.92
C GLY A 67 25.07 3.22 -5.19
N SER A 68 23.84 3.69 -5.11
CA SER A 68 23.21 4.32 -6.26
C SER A 68 23.89 5.66 -6.53
N ASN A 69 24.49 5.80 -7.71
CA ASN A 69 25.03 7.05 -8.25
C ASN A 69 24.06 7.65 -9.27
N GLN A 70 22.77 7.37 -9.16
CA GLN A 70 21.78 7.92 -10.06
C GLN A 70 21.71 9.43 -9.90
N ASP A 71 21.71 10.14 -11.02
CA ASP A 71 21.42 11.56 -11.00
C ASP A 71 19.92 11.82 -10.81
N LEU A 72 19.56 13.03 -10.42
CA LEU A 72 18.15 13.40 -10.17
C LEU A 72 17.28 13.30 -11.43
N SER A 73 17.86 13.47 -12.63
CA SER A 73 17.13 13.33 -13.89
C SER A 73 16.71 11.88 -14.11
N THR A 74 17.64 10.94 -13.97
CA THR A 74 17.36 9.51 -14.07
C THR A 74 16.33 9.06 -13.04
N TYR A 75 16.44 9.57 -11.80
CA TYR A 75 15.46 9.28 -10.76
C TYR A 75 14.06 9.81 -11.11
N LYS A 76 13.99 11.05 -11.57
CA LYS A 76 12.73 11.63 -12.06
C LYS A 76 12.12 10.79 -13.17
N ASP A 77 12.91 10.37 -14.14
CA ASP A 77 12.44 9.51 -15.24
C ASP A 77 11.90 8.18 -14.71
N THR A 78 12.55 7.60 -13.71
CA THR A 78 12.07 6.37 -13.03
C THR A 78 10.73 6.60 -12.34
N LEU A 79 10.59 7.73 -11.62
CA LEU A 79 9.31 8.08 -10.99
C LEU A 79 8.19 8.27 -12.02
N GLN A 80 8.43 9.06 -13.05
CA GLN A 80 7.40 9.41 -14.04
C GLN A 80 7.00 8.25 -14.95
N ASN A 81 7.95 7.39 -15.33
CA ASN A 81 7.71 6.35 -16.32
C ASN A 81 7.51 4.96 -15.73
N THR A 82 7.79 4.77 -14.41
CA THR A 82 7.67 3.46 -13.77
C THR A 82 6.86 3.53 -12.48
N ALA A 83 7.34 4.25 -11.46
CA ALA A 83 6.73 4.21 -10.13
C ALA A 83 5.29 4.76 -10.13
N ILE A 84 5.10 5.98 -10.66
CA ILE A 84 3.80 6.66 -10.69
C ILE A 84 2.76 5.87 -11.49
N PRO A 85 3.02 5.45 -12.76
CA PRO A 85 2.05 4.65 -13.52
C PRO A 85 1.72 3.31 -12.88
N THR A 86 2.71 2.65 -12.23
CA THR A 86 2.49 1.39 -11.53
C THR A 86 1.62 1.59 -10.30
N MET A 87 1.81 2.69 -9.57
CA MET A 87 0.99 3.05 -8.42
C MET A 87 -0.45 3.43 -8.85
N GLU A 88 -0.63 4.11 -9.98
CA GLU A 88 -1.97 4.38 -10.55
C GLU A 88 -2.71 3.09 -10.89
N LYS A 89 -2.02 2.11 -11.46
CA LYS A 89 -2.58 0.79 -11.73
C LYS A 89 -2.97 0.09 -10.44
N CYS A 90 -2.12 0.13 -9.40
CA CYS A 90 -2.41 -0.41 -8.08
C CYS A 90 -3.70 0.21 -7.50
N ILE A 91 -3.79 1.55 -7.47
CA ILE A 91 -4.97 2.29 -6.99
C ILE A 91 -6.23 1.87 -7.74
N THR A 92 -6.14 1.76 -9.08
CA THR A 92 -7.27 1.34 -9.91
C THR A 92 -7.72 -0.09 -9.57
N THR A 93 -6.77 -1.01 -9.39
CA THR A 93 -7.04 -2.40 -9.02
C THR A 93 -7.74 -2.47 -7.67
N ILE A 94 -7.20 -1.81 -6.62
CA ILE A 94 -7.82 -1.80 -5.27
C ILE A 94 -9.21 -1.19 -5.31
N SER A 95 -9.38 -0.09 -6.04
CA SER A 95 -10.67 0.60 -6.16
C SER A 95 -11.74 -0.28 -6.82
N GLY A 96 -11.34 -1.18 -7.71
CA GLY A 96 -12.22 -2.12 -8.40
C GLY A 96 -12.56 -3.37 -7.60
N ILE A 97 -11.90 -3.63 -6.46
CA ILE A 97 -12.22 -4.78 -5.61
C ILE A 97 -13.59 -4.55 -4.95
N GLU A 98 -14.51 -5.50 -5.14
CA GLU A 98 -15.79 -5.51 -4.47
C GLU A 98 -15.67 -6.28 -3.15
N THR A 99 -16.16 -5.71 -2.07
CA THR A 99 -16.21 -6.32 -0.74
C THR A 99 -17.66 -6.47 -0.31
N ALA A 100 -17.98 -7.56 0.35
CA ALA A 100 -19.36 -7.90 0.67
C ALA A 100 -19.79 -7.40 2.07
N THR A 101 -18.83 -7.07 2.94
CA THR A 101 -19.08 -6.66 4.33
C THR A 101 -18.50 -5.27 4.61
N ASP A 102 -19.11 -4.57 5.55
CA ASP A 102 -18.65 -3.21 5.91
C ASP A 102 -17.26 -3.23 6.56
N GLU A 103 -16.93 -4.29 7.30
CA GLU A 103 -15.62 -4.47 7.94
C GLU A 103 -14.51 -4.60 6.92
N VAL A 104 -14.70 -5.43 5.90
CA VAL A 104 -13.70 -5.63 4.82
C VAL A 104 -13.64 -4.42 3.91
N LYS A 105 -14.77 -3.75 3.69
CA LYS A 105 -14.80 -2.47 2.98
C LYS A 105 -13.95 -1.41 3.70
N ALA A 106 -14.10 -1.26 5.01
CA ALA A 106 -13.30 -0.32 5.79
C ALA A 106 -11.80 -0.67 5.75
N LEU A 107 -11.47 -1.96 5.82
CA LEU A 107 -10.11 -2.46 5.69
C LEU A 107 -9.51 -2.10 4.32
N LYS A 108 -10.23 -2.34 3.23
CA LYS A 108 -9.84 -1.97 1.87
C LYS A 108 -9.64 -0.47 1.73
N ASP A 109 -10.58 0.33 2.23
CA ASP A 109 -10.55 1.79 2.13
C ASP A 109 -9.32 2.36 2.88
N THR A 110 -8.93 1.78 4.02
CA THR A 110 -7.73 2.17 4.77
C THR A 110 -6.44 1.87 3.97
N TYR A 111 -6.35 0.68 3.37
CA TYR A 111 -5.23 0.33 2.51
C TYR A 111 -5.14 1.23 1.28
N LEU A 112 -6.27 1.49 0.61
CA LEU A 112 -6.35 2.37 -0.55
C LEU A 112 -5.87 3.80 -0.21
N GLN A 113 -6.29 4.35 0.93
CA GLN A 113 -5.85 5.67 1.38
C GLN A 113 -4.32 5.72 1.60
N SER A 114 -3.72 4.69 2.18
CA SER A 114 -2.27 4.60 2.33
C SER A 114 -1.57 4.68 0.98
N VAL A 115 -1.98 3.86 0.02
CA VAL A 115 -1.41 3.82 -1.35
C VAL A 115 -1.58 5.16 -2.07
N GLN A 116 -2.72 5.83 -1.90
CA GLN A 116 -2.98 7.17 -2.46
C GLN A 116 -2.02 8.23 -1.89
N LYS A 117 -1.71 8.17 -0.60
CA LYS A 117 -0.74 9.09 0.02
C LYS A 117 0.68 8.90 -0.53
N GLU A 118 1.10 7.65 -0.73
CA GLU A 118 2.39 7.35 -1.35
C GLU A 118 2.45 7.84 -2.80
N TYR A 119 1.39 7.64 -3.57
CA TYR A 119 1.27 8.17 -4.92
C TYR A 119 1.41 9.69 -4.98
N GLU A 120 0.72 10.40 -4.10
CA GLU A 120 0.83 11.86 -4.00
C GLU A 120 2.25 12.30 -3.61
N ALA A 121 2.91 11.58 -2.69
CA ALA A 121 4.29 11.85 -2.31
C ALA A 121 5.24 11.71 -3.50
N MET A 122 5.11 10.66 -4.33
CA MET A 122 5.91 10.48 -5.54
C MET A 122 5.78 11.68 -6.50
N LYS A 123 4.57 12.20 -6.68
CA LYS A 123 4.31 13.38 -7.52
C LYS A 123 4.97 14.65 -6.94
N MET A 124 4.91 14.82 -5.63
CA MET A 124 5.59 15.95 -4.96
C MET A 124 7.11 15.89 -5.15
N VAL A 125 7.70 14.69 -5.09
CA VAL A 125 9.14 14.52 -5.35
C VAL A 125 9.50 14.92 -6.79
N VAL A 126 8.70 14.53 -7.78
CA VAL A 126 8.90 14.95 -9.17
C VAL A 126 8.87 16.47 -9.29
N SER A 127 7.85 17.12 -8.73
CA SER A 127 7.72 18.59 -8.74
C SER A 127 8.90 19.28 -8.04
N ALA A 128 9.40 18.70 -6.94
CA ALA A 128 10.59 19.24 -6.26
C ALA A 128 11.85 19.14 -7.11
N ILE A 129 12.02 18.06 -7.88
CA ILE A 129 13.17 17.88 -8.79
C ILE A 129 13.08 18.88 -9.95
N ASP A 130 11.89 19.18 -10.44
CA ASP A 130 11.67 20.21 -11.47
C ASP A 130 11.96 21.65 -11.01
N GLY A 131 12.29 21.81 -9.73
CA GLY A 131 12.67 23.11 -9.16
C GLY A 131 11.48 24.02 -8.87
N GLU A 132 10.26 23.47 -8.86
CA GLU A 132 9.05 24.25 -8.63
C GLU A 132 9.00 24.84 -7.22
N ASN A 133 9.26 24.00 -6.20
CA ASN A 133 9.31 24.43 -4.80
C ASN A 133 10.02 23.38 -3.92
N ALA A 134 11.00 23.80 -3.13
CA ALA A 134 11.70 22.92 -2.18
C ALA A 134 10.80 22.40 -1.04
N ASP A 135 9.69 23.09 -0.74
CA ASP A 135 8.73 22.68 0.28
C ASP A 135 7.98 21.39 -0.11
N TYR A 136 7.96 21.03 -1.40
CA TYR A 136 7.37 19.78 -1.87
C TYR A 136 8.02 18.52 -1.29
N LEU A 137 9.33 18.59 -0.96
CA LEU A 137 9.98 17.47 -0.28
C LEU A 137 9.47 17.28 1.15
N THR A 138 9.24 18.38 1.86
CA THR A 138 8.66 18.33 3.21
C THR A 138 7.22 17.80 3.17
N GLN A 139 6.47 18.19 2.16
CA GLN A 139 5.11 17.66 1.95
C GLN A 139 5.13 16.18 1.59
N ALA A 140 6.05 15.74 0.73
CA ALA A 140 6.23 14.33 0.41
C ALA A 140 6.55 13.49 1.67
N ASP A 141 7.46 13.97 2.52
CA ASP A 141 7.81 13.29 3.79
C ASP A 141 6.59 13.19 4.72
N SER A 142 5.74 14.23 4.78
CA SER A 142 4.50 14.20 5.56
C SER A 142 3.53 13.14 5.01
N LEU A 143 3.34 13.11 3.69
CA LEU A 143 2.45 12.14 3.04
C LEU A 143 2.94 10.70 3.25
N ILE A 144 4.25 10.45 3.19
CA ILE A 144 4.83 9.12 3.49
C ILE A 144 4.57 8.74 4.96
N SER A 145 4.69 9.69 5.88
CA SER A 145 4.41 9.44 7.30
C SER A 145 2.93 9.13 7.55
N GLU A 146 2.02 9.84 6.86
CA GLU A 146 0.59 9.57 6.90
C GLU A 146 0.27 8.18 6.30
N ALA A 147 0.89 7.83 5.17
CA ALA A 147 0.76 6.51 4.57
C ALA A 147 1.19 5.39 5.52
N ALA A 148 2.33 5.55 6.18
CA ALA A 148 2.82 4.58 7.16
C ALA A 148 1.85 4.42 8.34
N SER A 149 1.23 5.50 8.82
CA SER A 149 0.19 5.42 9.86
C SER A 149 -1.02 4.64 9.39
N LEU A 150 -1.53 4.94 8.18
CA LEU A 150 -2.66 4.22 7.60
C LEU A 150 -2.36 2.72 7.38
N MET A 151 -1.12 2.39 7.01
CA MET A 151 -0.71 0.99 6.88
C MET A 151 -0.70 0.26 8.22
N ASN A 152 -0.27 0.93 9.31
CA ASN A 152 -0.36 0.37 10.67
C ASN A 152 -1.83 0.19 11.10
N ASP A 153 -2.70 1.14 10.74
CA ASP A 153 -4.14 1.03 11.02
C ASP A 153 -4.74 -0.15 10.24
N TYR A 154 -4.39 -0.32 8.97
CA TYR A 154 -4.79 -1.48 8.17
C TYR A 154 -4.38 -2.81 8.83
N GLN A 155 -3.13 -2.93 9.28
CA GLN A 155 -2.64 -4.13 9.96
C GLN A 155 -3.39 -4.40 11.26
N THR A 156 -3.68 -3.35 12.02
CA THR A 156 -4.43 -3.45 13.28
C THR A 156 -5.87 -3.90 13.03
N GLN A 157 -6.53 -3.33 12.02
CA GLN A 157 -7.89 -3.72 11.62
C GLN A 157 -7.92 -5.18 11.16
N LEU A 158 -6.98 -5.58 10.29
CA LEU A 158 -6.87 -6.96 9.81
C LEU A 158 -6.67 -7.95 10.98
N GLN A 159 -5.79 -7.63 11.91
CA GLN A 159 -5.55 -8.46 13.09
C GLN A 159 -6.79 -8.55 13.98
N THR A 160 -7.53 -7.47 14.13
CA THR A 160 -8.79 -7.43 14.89
C THR A 160 -9.82 -8.34 14.25
N ILE A 161 -10.07 -8.19 12.94
CA ILE A 161 -11.00 -9.04 12.19
C ILE A 161 -10.56 -10.51 12.28
N ALA A 162 -9.27 -10.79 12.10
CA ALA A 162 -8.76 -12.15 12.17
C ALA A 162 -9.02 -12.80 13.55
N ASN A 163 -8.77 -12.07 14.63
CA ASN A 163 -9.02 -12.55 16.01
C ASN A 163 -10.51 -12.81 16.25
N GLU A 164 -11.39 -11.87 15.84
CA GLU A 164 -12.83 -11.99 16.01
C GLU A 164 -13.41 -13.16 15.21
N GLN A 165 -12.86 -13.41 14.02
CA GLN A 165 -13.31 -14.47 13.13
C GLN A 165 -12.58 -15.81 13.32
N GLY A 166 -11.65 -15.91 14.28
CA GLY A 166 -10.88 -17.12 14.53
C GLY A 166 -9.99 -17.53 13.35
N ILE A 167 -9.41 -16.54 12.66
CA ILE A 167 -8.49 -16.72 11.53
C ILE A 167 -7.05 -16.65 12.04
N VAL A 168 -6.19 -17.54 11.55
CA VAL A 168 -4.75 -17.49 11.84
C VAL A 168 -4.08 -16.63 10.78
N VAL A 169 -3.40 -15.57 11.20
CA VAL A 169 -2.58 -14.72 10.33
C VAL A 169 -1.15 -15.27 10.32
N ASN A 170 -0.68 -15.76 9.18
CA ASN A 170 0.72 -16.14 9.00
C ASN A 170 1.52 -14.89 8.61
N GLN A 171 2.52 -14.57 9.40
CA GLN A 171 3.47 -13.47 9.16
C GLN A 171 4.66 -13.95 8.32
#